data_61e1486d1b362b69edd06c26f7b09792
#
_entry.id   61e1486d1b362b69edd06c26f7b09792
#
_cell.length_a   1.000
_cell.length_b   1.000
_cell.length_c   1.000
_cell.angle_alpha   90.00
_cell.angle_beta   90.00
_cell.angle_gamma   90.00
#
_symmetry.space_group_name_H-M   'P 1'
#
loop_
_entity.id
_entity.type
_entity.pdbx_description
1 polymer ?
#
loop_
_entity_poly.entity_id
_entity_poly.type
_entity_poly.pdbx_seq_one_letter_code
_entity_poly.pdbx_strand_id
1 'polypeptide(L)'
;MFIILTTINPLFNTLGATPLFHLWGRPYTLEALAYGGALASMFVIMMLWFGCYNKVLTSDKFTSLFGGLIPSISLLLVMILRMIPNFIRKTQGIIGARKSIGKGAGEAATSKEKLSDGMTVLGALTGWALEGSVVTGDSMRARGYGCAKRTSFMIYRMRAADWILVVIMTALLALTITALCLGQSAATFVPGIEIVPPSWGLAAYTCYLLIPTALHIKEAIQWHISRSKI
;
A
#
# COMPACT_ATOMS: atom_id res chain seq x y z
N MET A 1 3.27 -8.27 17.50
CA MET A 1 3.63 -8.91 16.21
C MET A 1 5.09 -9.28 16.13
N PHE A 2 6.03 -8.31 16.31
CA PHE A 2 7.47 -8.56 16.29
C PHE A 2 7.92 -9.68 17.25
N ILE A 3 7.58 -9.56 18.54
CA ILE A 3 7.96 -10.54 19.57
C ILE A 3 7.40 -11.95 19.24
N ILE A 4 6.17 -12.02 18.78
CA ILE A 4 5.52 -13.29 18.43
C ILE A 4 6.27 -13.98 17.28
N LEU A 5 6.58 -13.23 16.20
CA LEU A 5 7.31 -13.78 15.06
C LEU A 5 8.73 -14.22 15.44
N THR A 6 9.43 -13.44 16.28
CA THR A 6 10.78 -13.76 16.76
C THR A 6 10.81 -15.02 17.61
N THR A 7 9.82 -15.20 18.50
CA THR A 7 9.77 -16.35 19.42
C THR A 7 9.24 -17.63 18.78
N ILE A 8 8.37 -17.51 17.77
CA ILE A 8 7.80 -18.66 17.06
C ILE A 8 8.80 -19.25 16.05
N ASN A 9 9.66 -18.43 15.44
CA ASN A 9 10.60 -18.88 14.41
C ASN A 9 11.50 -20.05 14.85
N PRO A 10 12.14 -20.03 16.03
CA PRO A 10 12.99 -21.14 16.49
C PRO A 10 12.22 -22.46 16.75
N LEU A 11 10.89 -22.41 16.88
CA LEU A 11 10.08 -23.65 17.02
C LEU A 11 9.97 -24.42 15.68
N PHE A 12 10.02 -23.72 14.58
CA PHE A 12 9.96 -24.30 13.24
C PHE A 12 11.32 -24.47 12.60
N ASN A 13 12.27 -23.59 12.92
CA ASN A 13 13.62 -23.56 12.34
C ASN A 13 14.65 -23.87 13.43
N THR A 14 15.21 -25.09 13.37
CA THR A 14 16.19 -25.60 14.35
C THR A 14 17.64 -25.44 13.86
N LEU A 15 17.91 -24.47 12.99
CA LEU A 15 19.23 -24.21 12.44
C LEU A 15 20.10 -23.45 13.46
N GLY A 16 21.34 -23.93 13.67
CA GLY A 16 22.33 -23.28 14.53
C GLY A 16 23.11 -24.25 15.39
N ALA A 17 24.29 -23.82 15.84
CA ALA A 17 25.22 -24.64 16.61
C ALA A 17 25.11 -24.46 18.14
N THR A 18 24.50 -23.34 18.61
CA THR A 18 24.41 -23.02 20.05
C THR A 18 23.00 -23.26 20.61
N PRO A 19 22.71 -24.41 21.23
CA PRO A 19 21.43 -24.66 21.87
C PRO A 19 21.32 -23.89 23.17
N LEU A 20 20.26 -23.07 23.34
CA LEU A 20 19.94 -22.39 24.59
C LEU A 20 19.19 -23.31 25.57
N PHE A 21 18.17 -24.00 25.07
CA PHE A 21 17.38 -24.99 25.80
C PHE A 21 16.64 -25.88 24.81
N HIS A 22 16.13 -27.01 25.33
CA HIS A 22 15.34 -27.95 24.54
C HIS A 22 13.85 -27.77 24.85
N LEU A 23 13.06 -27.41 23.88
CA LEU A 23 11.59 -27.32 23.99
C LEU A 23 10.95 -28.38 23.10
N TRP A 24 10.15 -29.27 23.69
CA TRP A 24 9.49 -30.39 22.98
C TRP A 24 10.45 -31.29 22.18
N GLY A 25 11.68 -31.54 22.70
CA GLY A 25 12.69 -32.38 22.04
C GLY A 25 13.40 -31.71 20.84
N ARG A 26 13.17 -30.43 20.60
CA ARG A 26 13.89 -29.64 19.60
C ARG A 26 14.83 -28.65 20.27
N PRO A 27 16.06 -28.48 19.76
CA PRO A 27 16.99 -27.48 20.28
C PRO A 27 16.52 -26.08 19.89
N TYR A 28 16.34 -25.22 20.87
CA TYR A 28 16.07 -23.79 20.66
C TYR A 28 17.40 -23.07 20.60
N THR A 29 17.81 -22.64 19.40
CA THR A 29 19.15 -22.07 19.16
C THR A 29 19.13 -20.54 19.12
N LEU A 30 20.24 -19.94 19.54
CA LEU A 30 20.37 -18.48 19.54
C LEU A 30 20.39 -17.92 18.10
N GLU A 31 20.98 -18.66 17.18
CA GLU A 31 21.03 -18.32 15.76
C GLU A 31 19.62 -18.30 15.13
N ALA A 32 18.78 -19.27 15.47
CA ALA A 32 17.40 -19.30 15.02
C ALA A 32 16.57 -18.14 15.58
N LEU A 33 16.86 -17.72 16.84
CA LEU A 33 16.24 -16.54 17.43
C LEU A 33 16.67 -15.26 16.72
N ALA A 34 17.96 -15.09 16.45
CA ALA A 34 18.50 -13.94 15.74
C ALA A 34 17.93 -13.86 14.30
N TYR A 35 17.87 -14.99 13.61
CA TYR A 35 17.25 -15.09 12.30
C TYR A 35 15.75 -14.75 12.34
N GLY A 36 15.03 -15.26 13.35
CA GLY A 36 13.63 -14.91 13.59
C GLY A 36 13.43 -13.43 13.86
N GLY A 37 14.34 -12.79 14.59
CA GLY A 37 14.34 -11.35 14.80
C GLY A 37 14.57 -10.55 13.51
N ALA A 38 15.50 -11.00 12.68
CA ALA A 38 15.74 -10.37 11.37
C ALA A 38 14.51 -10.48 10.45
N LEU A 39 13.89 -11.66 10.35
CA LEU A 39 12.64 -11.85 9.59
C LEU A 39 11.48 -11.03 10.14
N ALA A 40 11.32 -11.00 11.47
CA ALA A 40 10.28 -10.21 12.12
C ALA A 40 10.46 -8.71 11.86
N SER A 41 11.70 -8.20 11.91
CA SER A 41 12.00 -6.80 11.61
C SER A 41 11.70 -6.46 10.15
N MET A 42 12.06 -7.33 9.21
CA MET A 42 11.74 -7.18 7.79
C MET A 42 10.23 -7.07 7.57
N PHE A 43 9.45 -7.94 8.20
CA PHE A 43 8.01 -7.93 8.09
C PHE A 43 7.38 -6.65 8.68
N VAL A 44 7.86 -6.21 9.85
CA VAL A 44 7.37 -4.96 10.48
C VAL A 44 7.72 -3.74 9.63
N ILE A 45 8.94 -3.67 9.10
CA ILE A 45 9.36 -2.60 8.20
C ILE A 45 8.47 -2.56 6.95
N MET A 46 8.21 -3.72 6.34
CA MET A 46 7.33 -3.83 5.18
C MET A 46 5.91 -3.32 5.49
N MET A 47 5.34 -3.67 6.64
CA MET A 47 4.02 -3.19 7.08
C MET A 47 4.00 -1.67 7.31
N LEU A 48 5.05 -1.13 7.92
CA LEU A 48 5.18 0.32 8.12
C LEU A 48 5.27 1.07 6.79
N TRP A 49 6.09 0.58 5.86
CA TRP A 49 6.20 1.15 4.52
C TRP A 49 4.88 1.11 3.76
N PHE A 50 4.16 0.00 3.85
CA PHE A 50 2.84 -0.12 3.23
C PHE A 50 1.83 0.86 3.84
N GLY A 51 1.88 1.05 5.16
CA GLY A 51 1.08 2.07 5.86
C GLY A 51 1.39 3.49 5.39
N CYS A 52 2.67 3.84 5.23
CA CYS A 52 3.10 5.12 4.69
C CYS A 52 2.66 5.30 3.23
N TYR A 53 2.85 4.27 2.40
CA TYR A 53 2.45 4.27 1.00
C TYR A 53 0.96 4.58 0.84
N ASN A 54 0.09 3.90 1.59
CA ASN A 54 -1.35 4.13 1.53
C ASN A 54 -1.77 5.56 1.93
N LYS A 55 -1.00 6.22 2.80
CA LYS A 55 -1.27 7.62 3.18
C LYS A 55 -0.80 8.63 2.12
N VAL A 56 0.32 8.35 1.47
CA VAL A 56 0.91 9.25 0.49
C VAL A 56 0.27 9.12 -0.87
N LEU A 57 -0.02 7.89 -1.29
CA LEU A 57 -0.59 7.58 -2.60
C LEU A 57 -2.12 7.55 -2.53
N THR A 58 -2.72 8.73 -2.66
CA THR A 58 -4.18 8.85 -2.79
C THR A 58 -4.64 8.42 -4.19
N SER A 59 -5.89 7.97 -4.30
CA SER A 59 -6.49 7.56 -5.58
C SER A 59 -6.36 8.61 -6.68
N ASP A 60 -6.41 9.90 -6.32
CA ASP A 60 -6.29 11.00 -7.28
C ASP A 60 -4.87 11.14 -7.82
N LYS A 61 -3.84 10.98 -6.97
CA LYS A 61 -2.43 11.00 -7.39
C LYS A 61 -2.11 9.81 -8.28
N PHE A 62 -2.57 8.62 -7.90
CA PHE A 62 -2.42 7.41 -8.70
C PHE A 62 -3.03 7.61 -10.11
N THR A 63 -4.24 8.13 -10.18
CA THR A 63 -4.94 8.37 -11.44
C THR A 63 -4.24 9.42 -12.30
N SER A 64 -3.67 10.48 -11.70
CA SER A 64 -2.96 11.51 -12.44
C SER A 64 -1.66 10.99 -13.06
N LEU A 65 -0.99 10.04 -12.40
CA LEU A 65 0.24 9.41 -12.92
C LEU A 65 -0.03 8.63 -14.21
N PHE A 66 -1.13 7.88 -14.24
CA PHE A 66 -1.53 7.10 -15.42
C PHE A 66 -2.26 7.92 -16.48
N GLY A 67 -2.75 9.11 -16.14
CA GLY A 67 -3.49 9.99 -17.04
C GLY A 67 -2.72 10.43 -18.28
N GLY A 68 -1.40 10.53 -18.17
CA GLY A 68 -0.51 10.87 -19.29
C GLY A 68 -0.15 9.68 -20.17
N LEU A 69 -0.07 8.48 -19.60
CA LEU A 69 0.34 7.25 -20.31
C LEU A 69 -0.84 6.60 -21.05
N ILE A 70 -1.96 6.42 -20.37
CA ILE A 70 -3.14 5.73 -20.90
C ILE A 70 -4.41 6.50 -20.53
N PRO A 71 -4.78 7.52 -21.33
CA PRO A 71 -5.88 8.43 -20.99
C PRO A 71 -7.23 7.75 -20.81
N SER A 72 -7.52 6.71 -21.60
CA SER A 72 -8.80 5.99 -21.55
C SER A 72 -8.95 5.18 -20.25
N ILE A 73 -7.91 4.48 -19.81
CA ILE A 73 -7.92 3.71 -18.56
C ILE A 73 -7.98 4.65 -17.34
N SER A 74 -7.26 5.76 -17.38
CA SER A 74 -7.31 6.77 -16.32
C SER A 74 -8.72 7.32 -16.15
N LEU A 75 -9.44 7.62 -17.23
CA LEU A 75 -10.82 8.07 -17.15
C LEU A 75 -11.73 7.01 -16.52
N LEU A 76 -11.62 5.77 -17.00
CA LEU A 76 -12.43 4.65 -16.50
C LEU A 76 -12.19 4.45 -15.01
N LEU A 77 -10.93 4.53 -14.56
CA LEU A 77 -10.55 4.39 -13.15
C LEU A 77 -11.16 5.51 -12.29
N VAL A 78 -11.09 6.78 -12.75
CA VAL A 78 -11.73 7.91 -12.05
C VAL A 78 -13.22 7.70 -11.91
N MET A 79 -13.89 7.26 -12.99
CA MET A 79 -15.32 6.98 -12.97
C MET A 79 -15.66 5.88 -11.96
N ILE A 80 -14.92 4.77 -11.97
CA ILE A 80 -15.13 3.66 -11.03
C ILE A 80 -14.94 4.15 -9.59
N LEU A 81 -13.82 4.82 -9.28
CA LEU A 81 -13.53 5.31 -7.93
C LEU A 81 -14.59 6.28 -7.42
N ARG A 82 -15.13 7.13 -8.30
CA ARG A 82 -16.24 8.03 -7.98
C ARG A 82 -17.56 7.29 -7.77
N MET A 83 -17.78 6.18 -8.48
CA MET A 83 -19.01 5.41 -8.35
C MET A 83 -19.08 4.60 -7.07
N ILE A 84 -17.96 4.15 -6.51
CA ILE A 84 -17.94 3.35 -5.27
C ILE A 84 -18.74 4.00 -4.12
N PRO A 85 -18.51 5.28 -3.74
CA PRO A 85 -19.31 5.93 -2.70
C PRO A 85 -20.79 6.04 -3.04
N ASN A 86 -21.10 6.22 -4.33
CA ASN A 86 -22.48 6.27 -4.82
C ASN A 86 -23.18 4.92 -4.68
N PHE A 87 -22.51 3.83 -5.04
CA PHE A 87 -23.03 2.47 -4.85
C PHE A 87 -23.31 2.17 -3.39
N ILE A 88 -22.39 2.51 -2.47
CA ILE A 88 -22.59 2.31 -1.03
C ILE A 88 -23.83 3.05 -0.54
N ARG A 89 -23.97 4.32 -0.88
CA ARG A 89 -25.15 5.13 -0.51
C ARG A 89 -26.46 4.58 -1.09
N LYS A 90 -26.44 4.18 -2.35
CA LYS A 90 -27.62 3.61 -3.02
C LYS A 90 -28.02 2.27 -2.41
N THR A 91 -27.04 1.41 -2.12
CA THR A 91 -27.27 0.12 -1.43
C THR A 91 -27.92 0.33 -0.06
N GLN A 92 -27.41 1.28 0.74
CA GLN A 92 -27.99 1.62 2.04
C GLN A 92 -29.43 2.14 1.89
N GLY A 93 -29.70 2.95 0.88
CA GLY A 93 -31.05 3.45 0.58
C GLY A 93 -32.01 2.31 0.20
N ILE A 94 -31.58 1.36 -0.65
CA ILE A 94 -32.38 0.20 -1.05
C ILE A 94 -32.66 -0.68 0.18
N ILE A 95 -31.66 -0.96 1.00
CA ILE A 95 -31.82 -1.75 2.22
C ILE A 95 -32.78 -1.07 3.19
N GLY A 96 -32.65 0.26 3.37
CA GLY A 96 -33.55 1.06 4.21
C GLY A 96 -35.00 0.99 3.72
N ALA A 97 -35.23 1.22 2.45
CA ALA A 97 -36.56 1.13 1.84
C ALA A 97 -37.19 -0.28 2.01
N ARG A 98 -36.41 -1.34 1.82
CA ARG A 98 -36.86 -2.72 2.02
C ARG A 98 -37.24 -3.00 3.46
N LYS A 99 -36.42 -2.51 4.41
CA LYS A 99 -36.75 -2.62 5.87
C LYS A 99 -38.05 -1.91 6.21
N SER A 100 -38.30 -0.73 5.65
CA SER A 100 -39.52 0.04 5.91
C SER A 100 -40.79 -0.68 5.47
N ILE A 101 -40.73 -1.53 4.42
CA ILE A 101 -41.87 -2.35 3.95
C ILE A 101 -41.87 -3.77 4.55
N GLY A 102 -41.05 -4.03 5.58
CA GLY A 102 -40.99 -5.32 6.27
C GLY A 102 -40.37 -6.46 5.45
N LYS A 103 -39.69 -6.18 4.31
CA LYS A 103 -39.09 -7.18 3.42
C LYS A 103 -37.58 -7.33 3.58
N GLY A 104 -36.93 -6.61 4.51
CA GLY A 104 -35.51 -6.76 4.78
C GLY A 104 -35.24 -7.98 5.68
N ALA A 105 -34.11 -8.67 5.46
CA ALA A 105 -33.67 -9.72 6.37
C ALA A 105 -33.42 -9.14 7.77
N GLY A 106 -34.20 -9.55 8.77
CA GLY A 106 -34.02 -9.18 10.16
C GLY A 106 -32.76 -9.81 10.77
N GLU A 107 -32.40 -9.40 12.00
CA GLU A 107 -31.25 -9.98 12.71
C GLU A 107 -31.40 -11.48 12.95
N ALA A 108 -32.60 -11.95 13.17
CA ALA A 108 -32.95 -13.37 13.39
C ALA A 108 -33.17 -14.16 12.07
N ALA A 109 -32.98 -13.56 10.90
CA ALA A 109 -33.21 -14.23 9.62
C ALA A 109 -32.20 -15.34 9.37
N THR A 110 -32.65 -16.42 8.79
CA THR A 110 -31.85 -17.58 8.37
C THR A 110 -30.83 -17.14 7.30
N SER A 111 -29.67 -17.80 7.20
CA SER A 111 -28.65 -17.52 6.19
C SER A 111 -29.19 -17.52 4.75
N LYS A 112 -30.16 -18.40 4.47
CA LYS A 112 -30.83 -18.48 3.17
C LYS A 112 -31.67 -17.23 2.87
N GLU A 113 -32.36 -16.69 3.86
CA GLU A 113 -33.18 -15.49 3.73
C GLU A 113 -32.29 -14.25 3.53
N LYS A 114 -31.16 -14.15 4.27
CA LYS A 114 -30.15 -13.10 4.11
C LYS A 114 -29.55 -13.10 2.72
N LEU A 115 -29.27 -14.29 2.18
CA LEU A 115 -28.74 -14.44 0.84
C LEU A 115 -29.79 -14.02 -0.23
N SER A 116 -31.03 -14.47 -0.09
CA SER A 116 -32.13 -14.09 -1.00
C SER A 116 -32.41 -12.59 -0.99
N ASP A 117 -32.39 -11.98 0.20
CA ASP A 117 -32.52 -10.51 0.32
C ASP A 117 -31.36 -9.78 -0.34
N GLY A 118 -30.12 -10.24 -0.10
CA GLY A 118 -28.93 -9.71 -0.75
C GLY A 118 -28.99 -9.80 -2.28
N MET A 119 -29.45 -10.92 -2.83
CA MET A 119 -29.60 -11.08 -4.28
C MET A 119 -30.64 -10.11 -4.85
N THR A 120 -31.72 -9.84 -4.12
CA THR A 120 -32.72 -8.87 -4.54
C THR A 120 -32.17 -7.43 -4.55
N VAL A 121 -31.38 -7.08 -3.51
CA VAL A 121 -30.68 -5.79 -3.42
C VAL A 121 -29.68 -5.65 -4.57
N LEU A 122 -28.90 -6.69 -4.86
CA LEU A 122 -27.94 -6.71 -5.98
C LEU A 122 -28.67 -6.54 -7.34
N GLY A 123 -29.79 -7.22 -7.56
CA GLY A 123 -30.60 -7.07 -8.78
C GLY A 123 -31.07 -5.62 -8.99
N ALA A 124 -31.62 -5.01 -7.93
CA ALA A 124 -32.05 -3.61 -7.98
C ALA A 124 -30.90 -2.64 -8.20
N LEU A 125 -29.73 -2.91 -7.55
CA LEU A 125 -28.53 -2.10 -7.72
C LEU A 125 -27.96 -2.20 -9.14
N THR A 126 -27.96 -3.41 -9.71
CA THR A 126 -27.49 -3.64 -11.10
C THR A 126 -28.37 -2.92 -12.10
N GLY A 127 -29.70 -2.99 -11.97
CA GLY A 127 -30.62 -2.26 -12.81
C GLY A 127 -30.36 -0.76 -12.76
N TRP A 128 -30.26 -0.18 -11.57
CA TRP A 128 -29.92 1.22 -11.39
C TRP A 128 -28.56 1.59 -12.00
N ALA A 129 -27.55 0.71 -11.87
CA ALA A 129 -26.21 0.97 -12.41
C ALA A 129 -26.21 0.97 -13.95
N LEU A 130 -26.93 0.04 -14.58
CA LEU A 130 -27.05 -0.01 -16.04
C LEU A 130 -27.75 1.23 -16.58
N GLU A 131 -28.87 1.61 -16.00
CA GLU A 131 -29.58 2.85 -16.35
C GLU A 131 -28.69 4.09 -16.21
N GLY A 132 -28.02 4.21 -15.05
CA GLY A 132 -27.09 5.30 -14.76
C GLY A 132 -25.89 5.34 -15.72
N SER A 133 -25.43 4.20 -16.21
CA SER A 133 -24.32 4.14 -17.17
C SER A 133 -24.71 4.73 -18.54
N VAL A 134 -25.92 4.45 -19.02
CA VAL A 134 -26.45 5.01 -20.28
C VAL A 134 -26.61 6.53 -20.15
N VAL A 135 -27.26 6.99 -19.08
CA VAL A 135 -27.45 8.43 -18.81
C VAL A 135 -26.11 9.16 -18.70
N THR A 136 -25.10 8.53 -18.03
CA THR A 136 -23.77 9.10 -17.95
C THR A 136 -23.10 9.20 -19.31
N GLY A 137 -23.20 8.17 -20.14
CA GLY A 137 -22.66 8.15 -21.50
C GLY A 137 -23.25 9.25 -22.37
N ASP A 138 -24.57 9.40 -22.33
CA ASP A 138 -25.29 10.44 -23.11
C ASP A 138 -24.94 11.85 -22.61
N SER A 139 -24.84 12.04 -21.29
CA SER A 139 -24.39 13.31 -20.71
C SER A 139 -22.98 13.68 -21.17
N MET A 140 -22.09 12.70 -21.26
CA MET A 140 -20.70 12.92 -21.72
C MET A 140 -20.68 13.30 -23.20
N ARG A 141 -21.48 12.62 -24.05
CA ARG A 141 -21.61 12.95 -25.45
C ARG A 141 -22.17 14.38 -25.66
N ALA A 142 -23.21 14.74 -24.90
CA ALA A 142 -23.81 16.07 -24.95
C ALA A 142 -22.82 17.18 -24.55
N ARG A 143 -21.87 16.88 -23.68
CA ARG A 143 -20.77 17.81 -23.27
C ARG A 143 -19.60 17.84 -24.25
N GLY A 144 -19.69 17.15 -25.41
CA GLY A 144 -18.62 17.11 -26.39
C GLY A 144 -17.42 16.27 -26.02
N TYR A 145 -17.63 15.27 -25.17
CA TYR A 145 -16.52 14.37 -24.80
C TYR A 145 -16.00 13.62 -26.02
N GLY A 146 -14.68 13.71 -26.27
CA GLY A 146 -14.04 13.09 -27.44
C GLY A 146 -13.87 14.02 -28.66
N CYS A 147 -14.47 15.21 -28.67
CA CYS A 147 -14.35 16.15 -29.79
C CYS A 147 -13.03 16.92 -29.83
N ALA A 148 -12.26 16.98 -28.73
CA ALA A 148 -11.01 17.70 -28.64
C ALA A 148 -9.96 16.93 -27.81
N LYS A 149 -8.69 17.38 -27.89
CA LYS A 149 -7.61 16.84 -27.02
C LYS A 149 -7.96 17.06 -25.56
N ARG A 150 -7.80 16.01 -24.76
CA ARG A 150 -8.09 16.02 -23.32
C ARG A 150 -7.14 16.96 -22.59
N THR A 151 -7.70 17.81 -21.74
CA THR A 151 -6.96 18.64 -20.78
C THR A 151 -7.18 18.12 -19.37
N SER A 152 -6.17 18.23 -18.49
CA SER A 152 -6.28 17.87 -17.09
C SER A 152 -6.33 19.12 -16.24
N PHE A 153 -7.25 19.18 -15.27
CA PHE A 153 -7.34 20.28 -14.32
C PHE A 153 -6.14 20.31 -13.36
N MET A 154 -5.74 19.14 -12.88
CA MET A 154 -4.55 19.01 -12.03
C MET A 154 -3.33 18.65 -12.88
N ILE A 155 -2.41 19.57 -13.03
CA ILE A 155 -1.15 19.36 -13.75
C ILE A 155 -0.04 19.27 -12.70
N TYR A 156 0.40 18.04 -12.40
CA TYR A 156 1.60 17.82 -11.62
C TYR A 156 2.82 18.04 -12.51
N ARG A 157 3.61 19.05 -12.19
CA ARG A 157 4.87 19.33 -12.90
C ARG A 157 6.03 18.97 -12.00
N MET A 158 6.91 18.11 -12.47
CA MET A 158 8.18 17.82 -11.80
C MET A 158 9.09 19.04 -11.87
N ARG A 159 9.58 19.47 -10.72
CA ARG A 159 10.58 20.54 -10.60
C ARG A 159 11.98 19.95 -10.83
N ALA A 160 12.95 20.81 -11.14
CA ALA A 160 14.35 20.36 -11.28
C ALA A 160 14.87 19.66 -10.00
N ALA A 161 14.44 20.11 -8.82
CA ALA A 161 14.78 19.49 -7.55
C ALA A 161 14.26 18.04 -7.44
N ASP A 162 13.06 17.76 -7.99
CA ASP A 162 12.47 16.43 -7.98
C ASP A 162 13.27 15.48 -8.88
N TRP A 163 13.72 15.96 -10.05
CA TRP A 163 14.57 15.21 -10.97
C TRP A 163 15.93 14.89 -10.35
N ILE A 164 16.57 15.85 -9.69
CA ILE A 164 17.83 15.63 -8.98
C ILE A 164 17.64 14.56 -7.90
N LEU A 165 16.55 14.63 -7.13
CA LEU A 165 16.24 13.66 -6.11
C LEU A 165 16.04 12.24 -6.70
N VAL A 166 15.30 12.11 -7.80
CA VAL A 166 15.09 10.83 -8.49
C VAL A 166 16.42 10.25 -8.96
N VAL A 167 17.29 11.06 -9.56
CA VAL A 167 18.60 10.62 -10.03
C VAL A 167 19.49 10.16 -8.86
N ILE A 168 19.52 10.92 -7.75
CA ILE A 168 20.29 10.52 -6.56
C ILE A 168 19.77 9.22 -5.98
N MET A 169 18.44 9.07 -5.83
CA MET A 169 17.82 7.86 -5.29
C MET A 169 18.07 6.65 -6.18
N THR A 170 17.96 6.81 -7.49
CA THR A 170 18.24 5.70 -8.43
C THR A 170 19.72 5.32 -8.48
N ALA A 171 20.64 6.28 -8.37
CA ALA A 171 22.06 6.03 -8.28
C ALA A 171 22.44 5.27 -6.99
N LEU A 172 21.90 5.70 -5.85
CA LEU A 172 22.12 5.01 -4.57
C LEU A 172 21.52 3.60 -4.58
N LEU A 173 20.35 3.43 -5.18
CA LEU A 173 19.72 2.11 -5.33
C LEU A 173 20.58 1.18 -6.19
N ALA A 174 21.08 1.67 -7.33
CA ALA A 174 21.98 0.92 -8.19
C ALA A 174 23.29 0.54 -7.46
N LEU A 175 23.84 1.45 -6.67
CA LEU A 175 25.02 1.21 -5.86
C LEU A 175 24.76 0.13 -4.78
N THR A 176 23.61 0.14 -4.12
CA THR A 176 23.24 -0.90 -3.14
C THR A 176 23.05 -2.26 -3.80
N ILE A 177 22.41 -2.32 -4.98
CA ILE A 177 22.24 -3.58 -5.73
C ILE A 177 23.60 -4.14 -6.18
N THR A 178 24.49 -3.30 -6.67
CA THR A 178 25.84 -3.75 -7.07
C THR A 178 26.65 -4.29 -5.88
N ALA A 179 26.56 -3.65 -4.71
CA ALA A 179 27.18 -4.14 -3.49
C ALA A 179 26.61 -5.49 -3.04
N LEU A 180 25.30 -5.68 -3.18
CA LEU A 180 24.62 -6.94 -2.88
C LEU A 180 25.09 -8.06 -3.82
N CYS A 181 25.19 -7.80 -5.12
CA CYS A 181 25.67 -8.74 -6.12
C CYS A 181 27.14 -9.15 -5.89
N LEU A 182 27.96 -8.24 -5.32
CA LEU A 182 29.34 -8.51 -4.94
C LEU A 182 29.48 -9.23 -3.59
N GLY A 183 28.37 -9.60 -2.94
CA GLY A 183 28.37 -10.34 -1.66
C GLY A 183 28.82 -9.51 -0.44
N GLN A 184 28.94 -8.19 -0.58
CA GLN A 184 29.46 -7.31 0.48
C GLN A 184 28.42 -6.89 1.54
N SER A 185 27.19 -7.36 1.43
CA SER A 185 26.06 -6.92 2.30
C SER A 185 25.24 -8.08 2.83
N ALA A 186 25.77 -9.31 2.77
CA ALA A 186 25.06 -10.51 3.22
C ALA A 186 25.48 -10.89 4.64
N ALA A 187 24.51 -10.99 5.55
CA ALA A 187 24.73 -11.63 6.85
C ALA A 187 24.30 -13.11 6.70
N THR A 188 25.15 -14.02 7.14
CA THR A 188 24.84 -15.45 7.21
C THR A 188 24.54 -15.84 8.65
N PHE A 189 23.46 -16.60 8.84
CA PHE A 189 23.01 -17.05 10.16
C PHE A 189 23.23 -18.55 10.37
N VAL A 190 23.83 -19.24 9.38
CA VAL A 190 24.06 -20.69 9.39
C VAL A 190 25.45 -20.99 8.80
N PRO A 191 26.31 -21.78 9.48
CA PRO A 191 26.14 -22.46 10.77
C PRO A 191 26.32 -21.56 12.01
N GLY A 192 26.80 -20.35 11.85
CA GLY A 192 26.96 -19.34 12.88
C GLY A 192 26.55 -17.96 12.40
N ILE A 193 26.53 -16.98 13.31
CA ILE A 193 26.22 -15.60 12.97
C ILE A 193 27.49 -14.92 12.46
N GLU A 194 27.61 -14.83 11.14
CA GLU A 194 28.66 -14.04 10.49
C GLU A 194 28.08 -12.74 9.96
N ILE A 195 28.49 -11.63 10.56
CA ILE A 195 28.12 -10.28 10.13
C ILE A 195 29.26 -9.75 9.26
N VAL A 196 28.98 -9.47 8.01
CA VAL A 196 29.96 -8.83 7.12
C VAL A 196 30.33 -7.45 7.68
N PRO A 197 31.62 -7.07 7.71
CA PRO A 197 32.05 -5.77 8.20
C PRO A 197 31.38 -4.63 7.39
N PRO A 198 31.21 -3.44 8.00
CA PRO A 198 30.54 -2.32 7.36
C PRO A 198 31.23 -1.99 6.04
N SER A 199 30.54 -2.27 4.95
CA SER A 199 30.99 -2.04 3.58
C SER A 199 30.38 -0.76 3.00
N TRP A 200 30.97 -0.27 1.89
CA TRP A 200 30.41 0.87 1.17
C TRP A 200 28.96 0.66 0.74
N GLY A 201 28.52 -0.59 0.53
CA GLY A 201 27.14 -0.93 0.21
C GLY A 201 26.17 -0.62 1.34
N LEU A 202 26.59 -0.89 2.59
CA LEU A 202 25.81 -0.56 3.78
C LEU A 202 25.73 0.95 3.99
N ALA A 203 26.79 1.69 3.71
CA ALA A 203 26.78 3.15 3.73
C ALA A 203 25.85 3.73 2.67
N ALA A 204 25.84 3.20 1.45
CA ALA A 204 24.94 3.61 0.39
C ALA A 204 23.46 3.33 0.75
N TYR A 205 23.18 2.18 1.35
CA TYR A 205 21.84 1.81 1.82
C TYR A 205 21.35 2.71 2.95
N THR A 206 22.20 3.01 3.93
CA THR A 206 21.85 3.95 5.01
C THR A 206 21.61 5.36 4.51
N CYS A 207 22.44 5.87 3.58
CA CYS A 207 22.17 7.13 2.90
C CYS A 207 20.84 7.14 2.16
N TYR A 208 20.53 6.05 1.43
CA TYR A 208 19.26 5.91 0.73
C TYR A 208 18.06 6.01 1.67
N LEU A 209 18.10 5.35 2.83
CA LEU A 209 17.04 5.40 3.84
C LEU A 209 16.93 6.75 4.55
N LEU A 210 18.05 7.48 4.72
CA LEU A 210 18.06 8.76 5.42
C LEU A 210 17.55 9.94 4.57
N ILE A 211 17.62 9.86 3.25
CA ILE A 211 17.18 10.95 2.35
C ILE A 211 15.71 11.34 2.60
N PRO A 212 14.71 10.44 2.60
CA PRO A 212 13.32 10.81 2.83
C PRO A 212 13.11 11.44 4.21
N THR A 213 13.77 10.91 5.24
CA THR A 213 13.69 11.44 6.61
C THR A 213 14.30 12.83 6.72
N ALA A 214 15.44 13.07 6.08
CA ALA A 214 16.10 14.39 6.05
C ALA A 214 15.22 15.43 5.33
N LEU A 215 14.57 15.05 4.22
CA LEU A 215 13.64 15.92 3.50
C LEU A 215 12.42 16.26 4.38
N HIS A 216 11.84 15.28 5.04
CA HIS A 216 10.70 15.50 5.93
C HIS A 216 11.05 16.43 7.12
N ILE A 217 12.24 16.25 7.71
CA ILE A 217 12.73 17.11 8.79
C ILE A 217 12.91 18.54 8.27
N LYS A 218 13.51 18.71 7.09
CA LYS A 218 13.69 20.02 6.45
C LYS A 218 12.35 20.72 6.22
N GLU A 219 11.36 20.03 5.69
CA GLU A 219 10.03 20.57 5.45
C GLU A 219 9.32 20.93 6.79
N ALA A 220 9.42 20.08 7.80
CA ALA A 220 8.85 20.35 9.12
C ALA A 220 9.46 21.61 9.75
N ILE A 221 10.78 21.79 9.66
CA ILE A 221 11.48 22.97 10.15
C ILE A 221 11.04 24.21 9.36
N GLN A 222 10.97 24.14 8.05
CA GLN A 222 10.51 25.27 7.21
C GLN A 222 9.07 25.67 7.56
N TRP A 223 8.20 24.69 7.78
CA TRP A 223 6.82 24.92 8.19
C TRP A 223 6.73 25.61 9.56
N HIS A 224 7.54 25.16 10.53
CA HIS A 224 7.59 25.74 11.86
C HIS A 224 8.07 27.21 11.82
N ILE A 225 9.13 27.49 11.04
CA ILE A 225 9.66 28.84 10.86
C ILE A 225 8.64 29.75 10.13
N SER A 226 7.95 29.21 9.13
CA SER A 226 6.94 29.98 8.37
C SER A 226 5.73 30.33 9.23
N ARG A 227 5.33 29.43 10.13
CA ARG A 227 4.22 29.61 11.07
C ARG A 227 4.53 30.62 12.19
N SER A 228 5.80 30.73 12.60
CA SER A 228 6.23 31.69 13.62
C SER A 228 6.33 33.13 13.11
N LYS A 229 6.20 33.35 11.79
CA LYS A 229 6.24 34.66 11.14
C LYS A 229 4.87 35.25 10.81
N ILE A 230 3.79 34.50 11.09
CA ILE A 230 2.39 34.90 10.99
C ILE A 230 1.84 35.16 12.40
#